data_da888a40e41dd34cec8fbe906e2e9f1e
#
_entry.id   da888a40e41dd34cec8fbe906e2e9f1e
#
_cell.length_a   1.000
_cell.length_b   1.000
_cell.length_c   1.000
_cell.angle_alpha   90.00
_cell.angle_beta   90.00
_cell.angle_gamma   90.00
#
_symmetry.space_group_name_H-M   'P 1'
#
loop_
_entity.id
_entity.type
_entity.pdbx_description
1 polymer ?
#
loop_
_entity_poly.entity_id
_entity_poly.type
_entity_poly.pdbx_seq_one_letter_code
_entity_poly.pdbx_strand_id
1 'polypeptide(L)'
;MKPVTPRKLLRSLAGVILAMAALWIATASLLASDSPQPVTLCTFHPVDTGEALVNPDMGWTMHFYSNIPRNYGSKLEPSDTLDDFPGVSTVYLRVPWAYLEPEEGVFNWALLDTPAQRWIAKGKRVAFRITTSENWMPFATPAWVRAAGAKGVFYQFGKGPSPDATTWDPDFTDPIYLEKLDRFLAAMARRYDGNPNVAFVDIGTYGLWGEGHTHMSSQVPEEKSLAVLRRHIDLHVAHFKKTLLCISDDVAGHDRPGRHFPETDYALSKGVTLRDDSIMVQPPPRSWYHAEMAQEFWPRWPVILEHEHYGSSKARNAWGDGSLLLKAVEEYHASYLSIHWWPRELLNENLDLVHRINRRLGYRLQLRELAWPAEVQIGKPFQVRANWANAGVAPCYPGGFMALTLKDAKDGIVSVLVAEDFDMRDLKPGPPDAPPARAFETTFSVGRIAPVTAPGEYSVFVSVGHRDGTPNIALPLPGNDGQKRYHAGRISLLKES
;
A
#
# COMPACT_ATOMS: atom_id res chain seq x y z
N MET A 1 -31.24 98.33 -6.34
CA MET A 1 -31.13 96.91 -6.41
C MET A 1 -32.36 96.33 -7.09
N LYS A 2 -32.22 95.79 -8.29
CA LYS A 2 -33.32 95.19 -9.06
C LYS A 2 -33.42 93.73 -8.70
N PRO A 3 -34.58 93.15 -8.51
CA PRO A 3 -34.71 91.76 -8.15
C PRO A 3 -34.41 90.85 -9.41
N VAL A 4 -33.59 89.82 -9.19
CA VAL A 4 -33.30 88.76 -10.16
C VAL A 4 -34.50 87.83 -10.24
N THR A 5 -35.07 87.69 -11.46
CA THR A 5 -36.26 86.83 -11.63
C THR A 5 -35.95 85.35 -11.55
N PRO A 6 -36.80 84.48 -11.03
CA PRO A 6 -36.55 83.06 -10.75
C PRO A 6 -36.30 82.20 -12.01
N ARG A 7 -36.60 82.71 -13.19
CA ARG A 7 -36.42 81.93 -14.50
C ARG A 7 -34.99 81.72 -14.96
N LYS A 8 -33.99 82.50 -14.51
CA LYS A 8 -32.58 82.28 -14.86
C LYS A 8 -31.91 81.27 -14.00
N LEU A 9 -32.35 81.05 -12.73
CA LEU A 9 -31.81 80.05 -11.86
C LEU A 9 -32.22 78.60 -12.30
N LEU A 10 -33.46 78.41 -12.79
CA LEU A 10 -33.94 77.11 -13.23
C LEU A 10 -33.24 76.60 -14.51
N ARG A 11 -32.81 77.48 -15.41
CA ARG A 11 -32.07 77.06 -16.61
C ARG A 11 -30.63 76.67 -16.33
N SER A 12 -29.98 77.24 -15.34
CA SER A 12 -28.64 76.89 -14.91
C SER A 12 -28.61 75.56 -14.16
N LEU A 13 -29.61 75.24 -13.30
CA LEU A 13 -29.73 73.96 -12.63
C LEU A 13 -30.04 72.78 -13.62
N ALA A 14 -30.89 73.02 -14.61
CA ALA A 14 -31.23 71.99 -15.59
C ALA A 14 -30.03 71.62 -16.49
N GLY A 15 -29.15 72.55 -16.83
CA GLY A 15 -27.93 72.31 -17.59
C GLY A 15 -26.90 71.52 -16.79
N VAL A 16 -26.75 71.76 -15.49
CA VAL A 16 -25.80 71.02 -14.61
C VAL A 16 -26.31 69.58 -14.34
N ILE A 17 -27.62 69.42 -14.17
CA ILE A 17 -28.22 68.06 -13.95
C ILE A 17 -28.10 67.22 -15.24
N LEU A 18 -28.28 67.79 -16.45
CA LEU A 18 -28.06 67.04 -17.71
C LEU A 18 -26.60 66.71 -17.93
N ALA A 19 -25.67 67.63 -17.60
CA ALA A 19 -24.23 67.33 -17.71
C ALA A 19 -23.75 66.27 -16.73
N MET A 20 -24.26 66.27 -15.50
CA MET A 20 -23.96 65.21 -14.50
C MET A 20 -24.60 63.85 -14.87
N ALA A 21 -25.80 63.84 -15.43
CA ALA A 21 -26.46 62.63 -15.92
C ALA A 21 -25.74 62.03 -17.13
N ALA A 22 -25.24 62.87 -18.08
CA ALA A 22 -24.45 62.40 -19.19
C ALA A 22 -23.06 61.88 -18.78
N LEU A 23 -22.44 62.47 -17.74
CA LEU A 23 -21.18 61.97 -17.18
C LEU A 23 -21.38 60.65 -16.43
N TRP A 24 -22.53 60.49 -15.75
CA TRP A 24 -22.87 59.23 -15.06
C TRP A 24 -23.18 58.08 -16.03
N ILE A 25 -23.85 58.38 -17.14
CA ILE A 25 -24.12 57.38 -18.17
C ILE A 25 -22.80 57.01 -18.91
N ALA A 26 -21.91 57.98 -19.16
CA ALA A 26 -20.60 57.70 -19.78
C ALA A 26 -19.68 56.91 -18.82
N THR A 27 -19.66 57.16 -17.52
CA THR A 27 -18.89 56.39 -16.55
C THR A 27 -19.53 55.02 -16.25
N ALA A 28 -20.87 54.91 -16.29
CA ALA A 28 -21.55 53.61 -16.18
C ALA A 28 -21.33 52.74 -17.40
N SER A 29 -21.18 53.34 -18.60
CA SER A 29 -20.83 52.57 -19.83
C SER A 29 -19.35 52.17 -19.88
N LEU A 30 -18.45 52.87 -19.18
CA LEU A 30 -17.04 52.49 -19.05
C LEU A 30 -16.79 51.47 -17.92
N LEU A 31 -17.77 51.29 -17.02
CA LEU A 31 -17.79 50.25 -15.96
C LEU A 31 -18.66 49.04 -16.38
N ALA A 32 -19.28 49.07 -17.54
CA ALA A 32 -20.03 47.94 -18.08
C ALA A 32 -19.07 47.00 -18.78
N SER A 33 -18.78 45.94 -18.03
CA SER A 33 -18.42 44.61 -18.50
C SER A 33 -16.99 44.35 -18.95
N ASP A 34 -16.25 43.85 -18.04
CA ASP A 34 -15.75 42.49 -18.26
C ASP A 34 -16.53 41.57 -17.35
N SER A 35 -17.77 41.26 -17.69
CA SER A 35 -18.39 40.03 -17.19
C SER A 35 -17.50 38.91 -17.74
N PRO A 36 -16.84 38.10 -16.87
CA PRO A 36 -16.03 37.01 -17.37
C PRO A 36 -16.89 36.13 -18.26
N GLN A 37 -16.49 36.00 -19.52
CA GLN A 37 -17.16 35.10 -20.45
C GLN A 37 -17.25 33.75 -19.80
N PRO A 38 -18.38 33.03 -19.86
CA PRO A 38 -18.51 31.72 -19.26
C PRO A 38 -17.42 30.81 -19.80
N VAL A 39 -16.51 30.36 -18.94
CA VAL A 39 -15.43 29.46 -19.33
C VAL A 39 -16.06 28.12 -19.68
N THR A 40 -15.89 27.68 -20.93
CA THR A 40 -16.29 26.35 -21.37
C THR A 40 -15.42 25.33 -20.67
N LEU A 41 -16.04 24.42 -19.90
CA LEU A 41 -15.34 23.35 -19.19
C LEU A 41 -15.41 22.05 -20.00
N CYS A 42 -14.29 21.35 -20.05
CA CYS A 42 -14.23 19.93 -20.34
C CYS A 42 -14.45 19.17 -19.03
N THR A 43 -15.25 18.10 -19.08
CA THR A 43 -15.52 17.24 -17.95
C THR A 43 -15.24 15.78 -18.31
N PHE A 44 -14.62 15.05 -17.40
CA PHE A 44 -14.34 13.63 -17.51
C PHE A 44 -14.92 12.88 -16.33
N HIS A 45 -15.83 11.94 -16.62
CA HIS A 45 -16.51 11.10 -15.62
C HIS A 45 -16.18 9.63 -15.92
N PRO A 46 -15.01 9.13 -15.49
CA PRO A 46 -14.63 7.77 -15.79
C PRO A 46 -15.42 6.76 -14.97
N VAL A 47 -15.53 5.56 -15.50
CA VAL A 47 -16.08 4.39 -14.81
C VAL A 47 -14.91 3.51 -14.40
N ASP A 48 -14.97 2.99 -13.16
CA ASP A 48 -14.02 2.01 -12.66
C ASP A 48 -14.06 0.74 -13.52
N THR A 49 -12.94 0.35 -14.11
CA THR A 49 -12.82 -0.80 -15.03
C THR A 49 -13.05 -2.16 -14.35
N GLY A 50 -12.97 -2.21 -13.02
CA GLY A 50 -13.03 -3.46 -12.25
C GLY A 50 -11.77 -4.32 -12.29
N GLU A 51 -10.74 -3.90 -13.02
CA GLU A 51 -9.46 -4.62 -13.11
C GLU A 51 -8.73 -4.70 -11.77
N ALA A 52 -7.97 -5.77 -11.59
CA ALA A 52 -7.06 -5.91 -10.47
C ALA A 52 -5.91 -4.90 -10.58
N LEU A 53 -5.58 -4.26 -9.47
CA LEU A 53 -4.50 -3.27 -9.42
C LEU A 53 -3.27 -3.86 -8.72
N VAL A 54 -2.10 -3.62 -9.27
CA VAL A 54 -0.81 -3.89 -8.62
C VAL A 54 -0.20 -2.54 -8.24
N ASN A 55 -0.27 -2.23 -6.96
CA ASN A 55 0.16 -0.95 -6.40
C ASN A 55 1.11 -1.17 -5.21
N PRO A 56 1.90 -0.17 -4.80
CA PRO A 56 2.69 -0.24 -3.57
C PRO A 56 1.81 -0.54 -2.35
N ASP A 57 2.33 -1.31 -1.43
CA ASP A 57 1.76 -1.62 -0.12
C ASP A 57 0.38 -2.30 -0.15
N MET A 58 0.10 -3.07 -1.20
CA MET A 58 -1.13 -3.87 -1.31
C MET A 58 -1.01 -5.02 -2.31
N GLY A 59 -1.94 -5.96 -2.22
CA GLY A 59 -2.16 -7.03 -3.21
C GLY A 59 -1.98 -8.43 -2.66
N TRP A 60 -2.09 -9.42 -3.53
CA TRP A 60 -1.87 -10.81 -3.15
C TRP A 60 -0.38 -11.10 -2.96
N THR A 61 -0.08 -11.90 -1.93
CA THR A 61 1.27 -12.29 -1.53
C THR A 61 1.43 -13.80 -1.66
N MET A 62 2.22 -14.26 -2.64
CA MET A 62 2.48 -15.68 -2.83
C MET A 62 3.54 -16.19 -1.86
N HIS A 63 3.18 -17.14 -1.00
CA HIS A 63 4.12 -17.86 -0.15
C HIS A 63 4.90 -18.88 -0.97
N PHE A 64 6.16 -18.56 -1.28
CA PHE A 64 7.02 -19.36 -2.13
C PHE A 64 8.15 -20.00 -1.33
N TYR A 65 8.05 -21.32 -1.09
CA TYR A 65 9.01 -22.07 -0.28
C TYR A 65 9.91 -23.00 -1.10
N SER A 66 9.78 -22.99 -2.43
CA SER A 66 10.53 -23.90 -3.31
C SER A 66 12.00 -23.50 -3.49
N ASN A 67 12.48 -22.51 -2.76
CA ASN A 67 13.86 -22.04 -2.76
C ASN A 67 14.75 -22.72 -1.72
N ILE A 68 14.23 -23.63 -0.90
CA ILE A 68 14.97 -24.32 0.15
C ILE A 68 15.03 -25.84 -0.08
N PRO A 69 16.10 -26.53 0.34
CA PRO A 69 16.34 -27.94 0.00
C PRO A 69 15.29 -28.94 0.52
N ARG A 70 14.63 -28.63 1.64
CA ARG A 70 13.62 -29.48 2.27
C ARG A 70 12.34 -28.69 2.53
N ASN A 71 11.88 -27.99 1.53
CA ASN A 71 10.62 -27.29 1.70
C ASN A 71 9.45 -28.29 1.68
N TYR A 72 8.35 -27.88 2.25
CA TYR A 72 7.08 -28.59 2.13
C TYR A 72 6.32 -28.20 0.83
N GLY A 73 7.02 -27.47 -0.04
CA GLY A 73 6.59 -27.05 -1.37
C GLY A 73 5.57 -25.94 -1.35
N SER A 74 5.59 -25.10 -2.36
CA SER A 74 4.55 -24.08 -2.58
C SER A 74 3.41 -24.60 -3.45
N LYS A 75 3.48 -25.85 -3.92
CA LYS A 75 2.58 -26.41 -4.93
C LYS A 75 2.51 -25.53 -6.19
N LEU A 76 3.65 -24.97 -6.53
CA LEU A 76 3.85 -24.12 -7.70
C LEU A 76 5.11 -24.58 -8.43
N GLU A 77 5.04 -24.70 -9.73
CA GLU A 77 6.24 -24.99 -10.54
C GLU A 77 7.26 -23.88 -10.37
N PRO A 78 8.56 -24.20 -10.24
CA PRO A 78 9.60 -23.22 -9.95
C PRO A 78 9.73 -22.08 -10.96
N SER A 79 9.34 -22.30 -12.21
CA SER A 79 9.35 -21.29 -13.29
C SER A 79 8.09 -20.42 -13.32
N ASP A 80 7.02 -20.82 -12.63
CA ASP A 80 5.75 -20.11 -12.62
C ASP A 80 5.83 -18.89 -11.69
N THR A 81 5.59 -17.71 -12.22
CA THR A 81 5.57 -16.43 -11.51
C THR A 81 4.17 -15.82 -11.39
N LEU A 82 3.14 -16.64 -11.60
CA LEU A 82 1.72 -16.24 -11.45
C LEU A 82 1.38 -14.95 -12.22
N ASP A 83 1.89 -14.80 -13.43
CA ASP A 83 1.67 -13.59 -14.24
C ASP A 83 0.19 -13.39 -14.59
N ASP A 84 -0.58 -14.47 -14.65
CA ASP A 84 -2.02 -14.51 -14.92
C ASP A 84 -2.89 -14.50 -13.65
N PHE A 85 -2.32 -14.53 -12.45
CA PHE A 85 -3.10 -14.40 -11.21
C PHE A 85 -3.37 -12.92 -10.94
N PRO A 86 -4.64 -12.46 -11.03
CA PRO A 86 -4.95 -11.04 -10.94
C PRO A 86 -4.60 -10.47 -9.57
N GLY A 87 -3.77 -9.41 -9.55
CA GLY A 87 -3.43 -8.68 -8.33
C GLY A 87 -2.29 -9.24 -7.49
N VAL A 88 -1.56 -10.28 -7.95
CA VAL A 88 -0.33 -10.72 -7.27
C VAL A 88 0.72 -9.65 -7.36
N SER A 89 1.09 -9.09 -6.22
CA SER A 89 2.06 -8.00 -6.08
C SER A 89 3.37 -8.41 -5.42
N THR A 90 3.33 -9.45 -4.60
CA THR A 90 4.45 -9.80 -3.70
C THR A 90 4.67 -11.31 -3.66
N VAL A 91 5.92 -11.72 -3.54
CA VAL A 91 6.31 -13.09 -3.18
C VAL A 91 6.93 -13.09 -1.78
N TYR A 92 6.54 -14.05 -0.98
CA TYR A 92 6.99 -14.17 0.40
C TYR A 92 7.95 -15.37 0.53
N LEU A 93 9.18 -15.07 0.93
CA LEU A 93 10.26 -16.04 1.05
C LEU A 93 10.53 -16.30 2.54
N ARG A 94 10.13 -17.47 3.02
CA ARG A 94 10.44 -17.95 4.36
C ARG A 94 11.60 -18.93 4.30
N VAL A 95 12.69 -18.63 5.03
CA VAL A 95 13.92 -19.42 5.02
C VAL A 95 14.50 -19.52 6.42
N PRO A 96 14.87 -20.72 6.90
CA PRO A 96 15.62 -20.88 8.15
C PRO A 96 16.97 -20.17 8.13
N TRP A 97 17.35 -19.53 9.21
CA TRP A 97 18.65 -18.87 9.36
C TRP A 97 19.83 -19.80 9.02
N ALA A 98 19.76 -21.06 9.45
CA ALA A 98 20.82 -22.06 9.19
C ALA A 98 21.17 -22.24 7.71
N TYR A 99 20.25 -22.01 6.80
CA TYR A 99 20.52 -22.09 5.36
C TYR A 99 21.17 -20.82 4.82
N LEU A 100 20.89 -19.67 5.41
CA LEU A 100 21.41 -18.37 4.99
C LEU A 100 22.80 -18.08 5.53
N GLU A 101 23.15 -18.66 6.69
CA GLU A 101 24.46 -18.51 7.33
C GLU A 101 24.93 -19.88 7.83
N PRO A 102 25.35 -20.78 6.91
CA PRO A 102 25.77 -22.15 7.28
C PRO A 102 27.03 -22.20 8.16
N GLU A 103 27.89 -21.19 8.06
CA GLU A 103 29.05 -20.94 8.91
C GLU A 103 29.05 -19.47 9.36
N GLU A 104 29.62 -19.17 10.51
CA GLU A 104 29.61 -17.81 11.07
C GLU A 104 30.23 -16.80 10.08
N GLY A 105 29.44 -15.80 9.67
CA GLY A 105 29.86 -14.76 8.74
C GLY A 105 29.90 -15.19 7.26
N VAL A 106 29.55 -16.43 6.95
CA VAL A 106 29.47 -16.94 5.56
C VAL A 106 28.02 -17.00 5.13
N PHE A 107 27.62 -16.07 4.25
CA PHE A 107 26.22 -15.91 3.87
C PHE A 107 25.90 -16.50 2.52
N ASN A 108 24.83 -17.30 2.46
CA ASN A 108 24.27 -17.87 1.23
C ASN A 108 23.03 -17.06 0.76
N TRP A 109 23.23 -15.79 0.44
CA TRP A 109 22.14 -14.89 0.01
C TRP A 109 21.46 -15.34 -1.28
N ALA A 110 22.11 -16.19 -2.08
CA ALA A 110 21.52 -16.70 -3.32
C ALA A 110 20.20 -17.45 -3.10
N LEU A 111 19.96 -17.99 -1.89
CA LEU A 111 18.68 -18.62 -1.53
C LEU A 111 17.51 -17.60 -1.48
N LEU A 112 17.80 -16.34 -1.23
CA LEU A 112 16.80 -15.26 -1.30
C LEU A 112 16.86 -14.55 -2.66
N ASP A 113 18.06 -14.16 -3.11
CA ASP A 113 18.23 -13.31 -4.28
C ASP A 113 17.79 -14.00 -5.57
N THR A 114 18.09 -15.29 -5.73
CA THR A 114 17.78 -16.01 -6.97
C THR A 114 16.27 -16.10 -7.24
N PRO A 115 15.43 -16.58 -6.31
CA PRO A 115 13.99 -16.52 -6.52
C PRO A 115 13.47 -15.07 -6.57
N ALA A 116 14.00 -14.18 -5.72
CA ALA A 116 13.58 -12.78 -5.70
C ALA A 116 13.73 -12.12 -7.08
N GLN A 117 14.88 -12.27 -7.74
CA GLN A 117 15.12 -11.64 -9.04
C GLN A 117 14.18 -12.15 -10.13
N ARG A 118 13.78 -13.43 -10.10
CA ARG A 118 12.79 -13.96 -11.06
C ARG A 118 11.42 -13.28 -10.91
N TRP A 119 10.99 -13.04 -9.68
CA TRP A 119 9.73 -12.39 -9.39
C TRP A 119 9.81 -10.87 -9.63
N ILE A 120 10.92 -10.23 -9.26
CA ILE A 120 11.14 -8.79 -9.49
C ILE A 120 11.16 -8.48 -11.00
N ALA A 121 11.77 -9.34 -11.82
CA ALA A 121 11.76 -9.20 -13.28
C ALA A 121 10.34 -9.24 -13.89
N LYS A 122 9.35 -9.75 -13.15
CA LYS A 122 7.92 -9.74 -13.48
C LYS A 122 7.13 -8.63 -12.77
N GLY A 123 7.82 -7.62 -12.24
CA GLY A 123 7.20 -6.49 -11.57
C GLY A 123 6.63 -6.78 -10.17
N LYS A 124 6.99 -7.93 -9.56
CA LYS A 124 6.58 -8.27 -8.19
C LYS A 124 7.58 -7.70 -7.18
N ARG A 125 7.14 -7.53 -5.94
CA ARG A 125 8.03 -7.25 -4.80
C ARG A 125 8.29 -8.54 -4.02
N VAL A 126 9.20 -8.49 -3.05
CA VAL A 126 9.50 -9.62 -2.17
C VAL A 126 9.25 -9.26 -0.71
N ALA A 127 8.92 -10.24 0.09
CA ALA A 127 8.87 -10.15 1.55
C ALA A 127 9.69 -11.30 2.14
N PHE A 128 10.25 -11.09 3.32
CA PHE A 128 11.13 -12.07 3.95
C PHE A 128 10.65 -12.44 5.35
N ARG A 129 10.74 -13.73 5.67
CA ARG A 129 10.63 -14.26 7.04
C ARG A 129 11.79 -15.20 7.28
N ILE A 130 12.67 -14.83 8.20
CA ILE A 130 13.78 -15.68 8.59
C ILE A 130 13.43 -16.36 9.89
N THR A 131 13.38 -17.70 9.88
CA THR A 131 13.00 -18.48 11.04
C THR A 131 14.21 -19.04 11.76
N THR A 132 14.09 -19.17 13.07
CA THR A 132 15.11 -19.72 13.97
C THR A 132 14.65 -20.98 14.69
N SER A 133 13.37 -21.35 14.52
CA SER A 133 12.75 -22.56 15.03
C SER A 133 11.83 -23.17 13.97
N GLU A 134 12.02 -24.45 13.67
CA GLU A 134 11.25 -25.24 12.72
C GLU A 134 11.13 -26.68 13.18
N ASN A 135 9.95 -27.29 13.04
CA ASN A 135 9.74 -28.67 13.52
C ASN A 135 10.19 -29.77 12.53
N TRP A 136 10.57 -29.41 11.32
CA TRP A 136 10.91 -30.35 10.25
C TRP A 136 12.41 -30.48 9.98
N MET A 137 13.26 -29.73 10.71
CA MET A 137 14.71 -29.78 10.62
C MET A 137 15.38 -29.74 11.98
N PRO A 138 16.56 -30.37 12.14
CA PRO A 138 17.25 -30.42 13.44
C PRO A 138 17.66 -29.05 13.97
N PHE A 139 18.11 -28.14 13.09
CA PHE A 139 18.61 -26.82 13.46
C PHE A 139 18.09 -25.79 12.45
N ALA A 140 17.12 -24.99 12.82
CA ALA A 140 16.72 -23.79 12.07
C ALA A 140 17.61 -22.59 12.43
N THR A 141 17.99 -22.45 13.69
CA THR A 141 19.17 -21.68 14.11
C THR A 141 20.41 -22.47 13.75
N PRO A 142 21.46 -21.87 13.16
CA PRO A 142 22.65 -22.60 12.74
C PRO A 142 23.30 -23.38 13.88
N ALA A 143 23.71 -24.64 13.60
CA ALA A 143 24.34 -25.50 14.61
C ALA A 143 25.63 -24.90 15.21
N TRP A 144 26.34 -24.07 14.46
CA TRP A 144 27.53 -23.37 14.94
C TRP A 144 27.20 -22.36 16.06
N VAL A 145 25.98 -21.81 16.11
CA VAL A 145 25.52 -20.93 17.22
C VAL A 145 25.50 -21.70 18.55
N ARG A 146 24.94 -22.94 18.51
CA ARG A 146 25.02 -23.83 19.66
C ARG A 146 26.45 -24.22 20.01
N ALA A 147 27.27 -24.53 19.01
CA ALA A 147 28.68 -24.87 19.18
C ALA A 147 29.49 -23.70 19.78
N ALA A 148 29.11 -22.45 19.52
CA ALA A 148 29.67 -21.24 20.14
C ALA A 148 29.28 -21.07 21.62
N GLY A 149 28.42 -21.94 22.17
CA GLY A 149 28.04 -21.95 23.56
C GLY A 149 26.63 -21.44 23.87
N ALA A 150 25.83 -21.10 22.85
CA ALA A 150 24.44 -20.69 23.07
C ALA A 150 23.63 -21.81 23.73
N LYS A 151 22.86 -21.45 24.73
CA LYS A 151 21.95 -22.35 25.43
C LYS A 151 20.69 -22.59 24.61
N GLY A 152 20.03 -23.69 24.87
CA GLY A 152 18.76 -24.06 24.24
C GLY A 152 18.35 -25.47 24.65
N VAL A 153 17.26 -25.94 24.06
CA VAL A 153 16.70 -27.24 24.37
C VAL A 153 16.42 -28.05 23.11
N PHE A 154 16.59 -29.36 23.21
CA PHE A 154 16.01 -30.28 22.23
C PHE A 154 14.55 -30.52 22.57
N TYR A 155 13.69 -30.59 21.58
CA TYR A 155 12.26 -30.77 21.77
C TYR A 155 11.65 -31.75 20.78
N GLN A 156 10.57 -32.39 21.20
CA GLN A 156 9.68 -33.15 20.34
C GLN A 156 8.44 -32.33 20.04
N PHE A 157 8.15 -32.10 18.75
CA PHE A 157 7.00 -31.31 18.31
C PHE A 157 5.69 -31.77 18.95
N GLY A 158 4.94 -30.83 19.54
CA GLY A 158 3.70 -31.08 20.25
C GLY A 158 3.84 -31.66 21.66
N LYS A 159 5.07 -32.01 22.08
CA LYS A 159 5.31 -32.60 23.45
C LYS A 159 6.24 -31.75 24.30
N GLY A 160 7.03 -30.85 23.68
CA GLY A 160 7.96 -29.97 24.39
C GLY A 160 9.37 -30.53 24.54
N PRO A 161 10.18 -29.97 25.47
CA PRO A 161 11.56 -30.36 25.68
C PRO A 161 11.72 -31.86 25.98
N SER A 162 12.67 -32.51 25.31
CA SER A 162 12.97 -33.94 25.47
C SER A 162 14.45 -34.21 25.17
N PRO A 163 15.18 -34.94 26.01
CA PRO A 163 16.58 -35.29 25.82
C PRO A 163 16.80 -36.18 24.57
N ASP A 164 15.79 -36.97 24.21
CA ASP A 164 15.86 -37.89 23.06
C ASP A 164 15.45 -37.24 21.71
N ALA A 165 15.08 -35.98 21.74
CA ALA A 165 14.69 -35.25 20.53
C ALA A 165 15.92 -34.78 19.74
N THR A 166 15.71 -34.53 18.43
CA THR A 166 16.75 -34.12 17.52
C THR A 166 16.57 -32.68 17.01
N THR A 167 15.42 -32.07 17.26
CA THR A 167 15.12 -30.69 16.87
C THR A 167 15.48 -29.74 18.01
N TRP A 168 16.28 -28.72 17.71
CA TRP A 168 16.81 -27.81 18.72
C TRP A 168 16.23 -26.41 18.61
N ASP A 169 15.73 -25.86 19.70
CA ASP A 169 15.41 -24.44 19.86
C ASP A 169 16.47 -23.75 20.73
N PRO A 170 16.90 -22.54 20.37
CA PRO A 170 17.72 -21.73 21.26
C PRO A 170 16.92 -21.30 22.50
N ASP A 171 17.59 -21.03 23.60
CA ASP A 171 17.07 -20.08 24.57
C ASP A 171 17.07 -18.70 23.90
N PHE A 172 15.90 -18.23 23.53
CA PHE A 172 15.71 -16.97 22.78
C PHE A 172 16.18 -15.72 23.53
N THR A 173 16.61 -15.87 24.80
CA THR A 173 17.21 -14.83 25.62
C THR A 173 18.71 -15.02 25.85
N ASP A 174 19.27 -16.13 25.38
CA ASP A 174 20.70 -16.41 25.57
C ASP A 174 21.56 -15.34 24.94
N PRO A 175 22.52 -14.74 25.68
CA PRO A 175 23.30 -13.61 25.18
C PRO A 175 24.19 -13.97 23.98
N ILE A 176 24.67 -15.22 23.85
CA ILE A 176 25.46 -15.67 22.71
C ILE A 176 24.55 -15.79 21.48
N TYR A 177 23.37 -16.39 21.63
CA TYR A 177 22.38 -16.46 20.56
C TYR A 177 22.01 -15.06 20.07
N LEU A 178 21.66 -14.15 20.99
CA LEU A 178 21.26 -12.78 20.64
C LEU A 178 22.39 -11.99 19.99
N GLU A 179 23.65 -12.16 20.43
CA GLU A 179 24.80 -11.52 19.76
C GLU A 179 24.97 -12.00 18.32
N LYS A 180 24.88 -13.31 18.08
CA LYS A 180 24.99 -13.87 16.72
C LYS A 180 23.83 -13.44 15.83
N LEU A 181 22.60 -13.46 16.38
CA LEU A 181 21.41 -13.00 15.69
C LEU A 181 21.50 -11.50 15.32
N ASP A 182 21.97 -10.65 16.21
CA ASP A 182 22.18 -9.22 15.97
C ASP A 182 23.11 -9.00 14.76
N ARG A 183 24.22 -9.72 14.69
CA ARG A 183 25.15 -9.67 13.56
C ARG A 183 24.51 -10.12 12.25
N PHE A 184 23.72 -11.20 12.28
CA PHE A 184 22.99 -11.68 11.13
C PHE A 184 21.99 -10.63 10.64
N LEU A 185 21.18 -10.06 11.54
CA LEU A 185 20.19 -9.03 11.21
C LEU A 185 20.85 -7.77 10.66
N ALA A 186 22.00 -7.36 11.22
CA ALA A 186 22.80 -6.26 10.69
C ALA A 186 23.27 -6.54 9.24
N ALA A 187 23.72 -7.75 8.94
CA ALA A 187 24.12 -8.15 7.60
C ALA A 187 22.94 -8.16 6.62
N MET A 188 21.79 -8.69 7.05
CA MET A 188 20.56 -8.72 6.28
C MET A 188 20.04 -7.31 5.98
N ALA A 189 20.01 -6.43 6.99
CA ALA A 189 19.54 -5.06 6.83
C ALA A 189 20.44 -4.24 5.90
N ARG A 190 21.77 -4.36 6.01
CA ARG A 190 22.68 -3.71 5.05
C ARG A 190 22.38 -4.07 3.60
N ARG A 191 21.80 -5.24 3.36
CA ARG A 191 21.48 -5.73 2.02
C ARG A 191 20.08 -5.30 1.56
N TYR A 192 19.11 -5.31 2.44
CA TYR A 192 17.69 -5.23 2.06
C TYR A 192 16.93 -4.04 2.63
N ASP A 193 17.41 -3.38 3.69
CA ASP A 193 16.66 -2.26 4.28
C ASP A 193 16.54 -1.08 3.31
N GLY A 194 15.32 -0.65 3.06
CA GLY A 194 15.00 0.44 2.13
C GLY A 194 15.14 0.08 0.65
N ASN A 195 15.31 -1.20 0.31
CA ASN A 195 15.23 -1.66 -1.07
C ASN A 195 13.78 -1.55 -1.57
N PRO A 196 13.49 -0.79 -2.65
CA PRO A 196 12.12 -0.57 -3.12
C PRO A 196 11.42 -1.86 -3.57
N ASN A 197 12.19 -2.91 -3.89
CA ASN A 197 11.64 -4.21 -4.23
C ASN A 197 11.31 -5.09 -3.01
N VAL A 198 11.64 -4.66 -1.78
CA VAL A 198 11.27 -5.36 -0.55
C VAL A 198 10.03 -4.70 0.04
N ALA A 199 8.94 -5.45 0.13
CA ALA A 199 7.66 -4.97 0.63
C ALA A 199 7.66 -4.87 2.15
N PHE A 200 8.05 -5.94 2.84
CA PHE A 200 8.14 -6.02 4.29
C PHE A 200 9.07 -7.16 4.74
N VAL A 201 9.45 -7.11 6.01
CA VAL A 201 10.16 -8.19 6.71
C VAL A 201 9.32 -8.62 7.91
N ASP A 202 9.03 -9.91 7.97
CA ASP A 202 8.33 -10.52 9.10
C ASP A 202 9.32 -10.92 10.19
N ILE A 203 9.00 -10.56 11.43
CA ILE A 203 9.84 -10.82 12.61
C ILE A 203 9.70 -12.30 12.98
N GLY A 204 10.46 -13.16 12.28
CA GLY A 204 10.39 -14.61 12.38
C GLY A 204 11.43 -15.24 13.33
N THR A 205 12.12 -14.46 14.15
CA THR A 205 13.26 -14.96 14.93
C THR A 205 12.91 -15.41 16.34
N TYR A 206 11.64 -15.37 16.72
CA TYR A 206 11.13 -15.90 17.97
C TYR A 206 9.99 -16.89 17.73
N GLY A 207 10.10 -18.05 18.39
CA GLY A 207 9.07 -19.08 18.41
C GLY A 207 9.07 -19.99 17.19
N LEU A 208 8.25 -21.02 17.28
CA LEU A 208 8.09 -22.03 16.24
C LEU A 208 7.57 -21.37 14.97
N TRP A 209 8.15 -21.72 13.82
CA TRP A 209 7.86 -21.15 12.51
C TRP A 209 8.05 -19.64 12.41
N GLY A 210 8.56 -19.00 13.48
CA GLY A 210 8.66 -17.55 13.56
C GLY A 210 7.34 -16.84 13.87
N GLU A 211 6.42 -17.50 14.56
CA GLU A 211 5.07 -17.01 14.88
C GLU A 211 4.92 -16.53 16.32
N GLY A 212 6.04 -16.45 17.06
CA GLY A 212 6.05 -15.87 18.39
C GLY A 212 5.51 -16.79 19.51
N HIS A 213 5.26 -18.04 19.21
CA HIS A 213 4.81 -19.04 20.19
C HIS A 213 5.76 -20.24 20.31
N THR A 214 5.80 -20.87 21.48
CA THR A 214 6.70 -22.00 21.75
C THR A 214 6.00 -23.18 22.43
N HIS A 215 4.66 -23.16 22.52
CA HIS A 215 3.90 -24.18 23.25
C HIS A 215 4.06 -25.60 22.69
N MET A 216 4.35 -25.73 21.38
CA MET A 216 4.60 -27.01 20.71
C MET A 216 6.10 -27.34 20.59
N SER A 217 7.00 -26.48 21.06
CA SER A 217 8.46 -26.64 20.94
C SER A 217 9.17 -26.49 22.29
N SER A 218 9.91 -25.41 22.50
CA SER A 218 10.72 -25.19 23.71
C SER A 218 9.94 -24.84 24.98
N GLN A 219 8.65 -24.50 24.86
CA GLN A 219 7.75 -24.19 25.98
C GLN A 219 8.29 -23.09 26.90
N VAL A 220 8.67 -21.96 26.31
CA VAL A 220 9.06 -20.75 27.05
C VAL A 220 7.89 -20.37 27.98
N PRO A 221 8.13 -20.16 29.28
CA PRO A 221 7.08 -19.76 30.19
C PRO A 221 6.37 -18.47 29.78
N GLU A 222 5.04 -18.42 29.87
CA GLU A 222 4.22 -17.31 29.41
C GLU A 222 4.66 -15.97 30.04
N GLU A 223 5.02 -15.97 31.32
CA GLU A 223 5.49 -14.78 32.01
C GLU A 223 6.80 -14.20 31.46
N LYS A 224 7.54 -14.97 30.63
CA LYS A 224 8.78 -14.53 29.97
C LYS A 224 8.57 -14.18 28.51
N SER A 225 7.56 -14.74 27.85
CA SER A 225 7.36 -14.65 26.40
C SER A 225 7.25 -13.20 25.90
N LEU A 226 6.58 -12.32 26.64
CA LEU A 226 6.48 -10.91 26.32
C LEU A 226 7.87 -10.21 26.32
N ALA A 227 8.71 -10.47 27.30
CA ALA A 227 10.04 -9.88 27.36
C ALA A 227 10.94 -10.38 26.23
N VAL A 228 10.83 -11.66 25.89
CA VAL A 228 11.52 -12.28 24.76
C VAL A 228 11.07 -11.64 23.46
N LEU A 229 9.77 -11.57 23.19
CA LEU A 229 9.22 -10.96 21.98
C LEU A 229 9.69 -9.51 21.82
N ARG A 230 9.60 -8.71 22.87
CA ARG A 230 10.08 -7.31 22.86
C ARG A 230 11.54 -7.22 22.45
N ARG A 231 12.37 -8.11 22.93
CA ARG A 231 13.80 -8.15 22.58
C ARG A 231 14.00 -8.42 21.10
N HIS A 232 13.24 -9.38 20.53
CA HIS A 232 13.31 -9.70 19.09
C HIS A 232 12.76 -8.58 18.21
N ILE A 233 11.68 -7.91 18.62
CA ILE A 233 11.19 -6.70 17.96
C ILE A 233 12.26 -5.62 17.96
N ASP A 234 12.87 -5.32 19.11
CA ASP A 234 13.90 -4.28 19.24
C ASP A 234 15.12 -4.56 18.36
N LEU A 235 15.57 -5.82 18.24
CA LEU A 235 16.66 -6.22 17.35
C LEU A 235 16.33 -5.91 15.89
N HIS A 236 15.13 -6.26 15.40
CA HIS A 236 14.75 -5.96 14.02
C HIS A 236 14.64 -4.44 13.79
N VAL A 237 13.97 -3.72 14.68
CA VAL A 237 13.82 -2.26 14.61
C VAL A 237 15.17 -1.54 14.72
N ALA A 238 16.17 -2.12 15.42
CA ALA A 238 17.52 -1.59 15.47
C ALA A 238 18.19 -1.56 14.10
N HIS A 239 17.92 -2.51 13.23
CA HIS A 239 18.59 -2.67 11.94
C HIS A 239 17.73 -2.23 10.74
N PHE A 240 16.46 -2.55 10.73
CA PHE A 240 15.53 -2.17 9.65
C PHE A 240 14.88 -0.82 9.98
N LYS A 241 15.28 0.23 9.27
CA LYS A 241 14.84 1.62 9.52
C LYS A 241 13.84 2.13 8.48
N LYS A 242 13.78 1.49 7.31
CA LYS A 242 13.00 1.95 6.17
C LYS A 242 11.99 0.92 5.68
N THR A 243 12.34 -0.36 5.78
CA THR A 243 11.48 -1.45 5.35
C THR A 243 10.44 -1.74 6.43
N LEU A 244 9.18 -1.89 6.02
CA LEU A 244 8.08 -2.24 6.91
C LEU A 244 8.37 -3.56 7.61
N LEU A 245 8.14 -3.60 8.93
CA LEU A 245 8.22 -4.81 9.74
C LEU A 245 6.81 -5.26 10.13
N CYS A 246 6.60 -6.57 10.26
CA CYS A 246 5.36 -7.13 10.80
C CYS A 246 5.63 -8.25 11.82
N ILE A 247 4.63 -8.52 12.66
CA ILE A 247 4.60 -9.69 13.56
C ILE A 247 3.32 -10.49 13.36
N SER A 248 3.37 -11.79 13.70
CA SER A 248 2.18 -12.63 13.77
C SER A 248 1.28 -12.22 14.96
N ASP A 249 -0.03 -12.34 14.77
CA ASP A 249 -1.03 -12.20 15.84
C ASP A 249 -1.00 -13.35 16.84
N ASP A 250 -0.43 -14.49 16.46
CA ASP A 250 -0.23 -15.65 17.34
C ASP A 250 0.55 -15.32 18.64
N VAL A 251 1.32 -14.22 18.62
CA VAL A 251 1.98 -13.71 19.82
C VAL A 251 1.00 -13.34 20.94
N ALA A 252 -0.23 -12.97 20.57
CA ALA A 252 -1.30 -12.70 21.53
C ALA A 252 -2.03 -13.97 21.99
N GLY A 253 -1.84 -15.08 21.29
CA GLY A 253 -2.55 -16.33 21.51
C GLY A 253 -3.98 -16.32 20.98
N HIS A 254 -4.55 -17.51 20.80
CA HIS A 254 -5.93 -17.68 20.38
C HIS A 254 -6.93 -17.49 21.54
N ASP A 255 -8.22 -17.46 21.25
CA ASP A 255 -9.32 -17.32 22.23
C ASP A 255 -9.26 -16.04 23.09
N ARG A 256 -8.62 -14.98 22.59
CA ARG A 256 -8.48 -13.70 23.28
C ARG A 256 -9.16 -12.58 22.47
N PRO A 257 -10.46 -12.31 22.70
CA PRO A 257 -11.12 -11.17 22.06
C PRO A 257 -10.56 -9.84 22.57
N GLY A 258 -10.58 -8.82 21.72
CA GLY A 258 -10.19 -7.47 22.07
C GLY A 258 -9.21 -6.82 21.12
N ARG A 259 -8.88 -5.57 21.41
CA ARG A 259 -8.01 -4.75 20.57
C ARG A 259 -6.57 -4.66 21.05
N HIS A 260 -6.40 -4.68 22.37
CA HIS A 260 -5.15 -4.34 23.03
C HIS A 260 -4.54 -5.54 23.73
N PHE A 261 -3.37 -5.92 23.28
CA PHE A 261 -2.54 -6.96 23.88
C PHE A 261 -1.14 -6.39 24.09
N PRO A 262 -0.48 -6.66 25.24
CA PRO A 262 0.85 -6.10 25.53
C PRO A 262 1.89 -6.38 24.45
N GLU A 263 1.74 -7.49 23.73
CA GLU A 263 2.61 -7.94 22.65
C GLU A 263 2.46 -7.07 21.40
N THR A 264 1.23 -6.95 20.93
CA THR A 264 0.91 -6.23 19.67
C THR A 264 0.92 -4.72 19.87
N ASP A 265 0.52 -4.22 21.04
CA ASP A 265 0.63 -2.78 21.38
C ASP A 265 2.10 -2.34 21.40
N TYR A 266 3.01 -3.20 21.89
CA TYR A 266 4.44 -2.92 21.87
C TYR A 266 4.94 -2.85 20.43
N ALA A 267 4.59 -3.81 19.58
CA ALA A 267 4.95 -3.83 18.17
C ALA A 267 4.46 -2.57 17.45
N LEU A 268 3.19 -2.22 17.63
CA LEU A 268 2.59 -1.01 17.07
C LEU A 268 3.35 0.26 17.50
N SER A 269 3.74 0.35 18.79
CA SER A 269 4.49 1.49 19.32
C SER A 269 5.88 1.65 18.66
N LYS A 270 6.42 0.57 18.08
CA LYS A 270 7.70 0.55 17.37
C LYS A 270 7.55 0.71 15.85
N GLY A 271 6.34 0.89 15.32
CA GLY A 271 6.08 0.98 13.89
C GLY A 271 6.07 -0.37 13.17
N VAL A 272 5.89 -1.45 13.91
CA VAL A 272 5.73 -2.82 13.39
C VAL A 272 4.25 -3.09 13.17
N THR A 273 3.87 -3.59 11.99
CA THR A 273 2.48 -3.87 11.65
C THR A 273 2.06 -5.31 12.00
N LEU A 274 0.78 -5.58 11.81
CA LEU A 274 0.15 -6.87 12.08
C LEU A 274 0.15 -7.77 10.86
N ARG A 275 0.52 -9.03 11.03
CA ARG A 275 0.21 -10.14 10.15
C ARG A 275 -0.69 -11.11 10.91
N ASP A 276 -1.94 -11.20 10.51
CA ASP A 276 -2.85 -12.21 11.05
C ASP A 276 -2.61 -13.52 10.31
N ASP A 277 -2.42 -14.59 11.07
CA ASP A 277 -2.15 -15.93 10.59
C ASP A 277 -3.40 -16.81 10.65
N SER A 278 -3.41 -17.85 9.85
CA SER A 278 -4.33 -18.97 10.01
C SER A 278 -5.83 -18.67 9.86
N ILE A 279 -6.23 -17.58 9.23
CA ILE A 279 -7.64 -17.39 8.86
C ILE A 279 -8.14 -18.64 8.12
N MET A 280 -9.33 -19.14 8.48
CA MET A 280 -9.95 -20.36 7.97
C MET A 280 -9.39 -21.67 8.56
N VAL A 281 -8.52 -21.65 9.55
CA VAL A 281 -8.07 -22.85 10.27
C VAL A 281 -9.25 -23.47 11.00
N GLN A 282 -10.11 -22.64 11.59
CA GLN A 282 -11.31 -23.09 12.28
C GLN A 282 -12.56 -22.33 11.80
N PRO A 283 -13.70 -22.99 11.66
CA PRO A 283 -14.96 -22.31 11.38
C PRO A 283 -15.40 -21.44 12.56
N PRO A 284 -16.31 -20.47 12.32
CA PRO A 284 -16.86 -19.64 13.39
C PRO A 284 -17.58 -20.46 14.48
N PRO A 285 -17.57 -20.02 15.75
CA PRO A 285 -16.78 -18.92 16.30
C PRO A 285 -15.30 -19.28 16.33
N ARG A 286 -14.44 -18.29 16.03
CA ARG A 286 -13.03 -18.55 15.77
C ARG A 286 -12.13 -18.15 16.90
N SER A 287 -11.22 -19.03 17.23
CA SER A 287 -10.13 -18.74 18.14
C SER A 287 -8.97 -17.96 17.50
N TRP A 288 -8.85 -17.96 16.17
CA TRP A 288 -7.77 -17.34 15.39
C TRP A 288 -8.23 -16.16 14.53
N TYR A 289 -9.16 -15.37 15.01
CA TYR A 289 -9.71 -14.26 14.26
C TYR A 289 -9.67 -12.97 15.09
N HIS A 290 -8.71 -12.09 14.77
CA HIS A 290 -8.38 -10.90 15.57
C HIS A 290 -8.71 -9.60 14.84
N ALA A 291 -9.83 -9.52 14.11
CA ALA A 291 -10.23 -8.31 13.38
C ALA A 291 -10.35 -7.06 14.28
N GLU A 292 -10.66 -7.22 15.55
CA GLU A 292 -10.69 -6.11 16.52
C GLU A 292 -9.29 -5.55 16.79
N MET A 293 -8.28 -6.41 16.89
CA MET A 293 -6.87 -6.03 17.03
C MET A 293 -6.40 -5.23 15.80
N ALA A 294 -6.78 -5.66 14.61
CA ALA A 294 -6.41 -4.98 13.37
C ALA A 294 -6.85 -3.50 13.31
N GLN A 295 -7.89 -3.12 14.08
CA GLN A 295 -8.38 -1.74 14.14
C GLN A 295 -7.35 -0.75 14.70
N GLU A 296 -6.36 -1.21 15.46
CA GLU A 296 -5.28 -0.38 15.97
C GLU A 296 -4.17 -0.15 14.92
N PHE A 297 -4.05 -1.06 13.94
CA PHE A 297 -2.98 -1.07 12.95
C PHE A 297 -3.34 -0.39 11.63
N TRP A 298 -4.47 -0.78 11.01
CA TRP A 298 -4.82 -0.32 9.67
C TRP A 298 -4.93 1.20 9.49
N PRO A 299 -5.23 2.03 10.50
CA PRO A 299 -5.22 3.48 10.29
C PRO A 299 -3.82 4.04 9.97
N ARG A 300 -2.75 3.29 10.26
CA ARG A 300 -1.36 3.74 10.14
C ARG A 300 -0.50 2.87 9.23
N TRP A 301 -0.75 1.56 9.20
CA TRP A 301 0.12 0.57 8.56
C TRP A 301 -0.68 -0.46 7.78
N PRO A 302 -0.14 -0.96 6.64
CA PRO A 302 -0.74 -2.07 5.91
C PRO A 302 -0.91 -3.31 6.81
N VAL A 303 -2.12 -3.83 6.93
CA VAL A 303 -2.39 -5.12 7.59
C VAL A 303 -2.23 -6.24 6.59
N ILE A 304 -1.60 -7.33 7.01
CA ILE A 304 -1.29 -8.52 6.22
C ILE A 304 -2.17 -9.65 6.70
N LEU A 305 -2.88 -10.33 5.81
CA LEU A 305 -3.64 -11.52 6.13
C LEU A 305 -2.98 -12.76 5.55
N GLU A 306 -2.85 -13.80 6.35
CA GLU A 306 -2.47 -15.14 5.92
C GLU A 306 -3.65 -16.09 6.14
N HIS A 307 -4.16 -16.68 5.05
CA HIS A 307 -5.13 -17.76 5.18
C HIS A 307 -4.43 -19.10 5.26
N GLU A 308 -5.08 -20.08 5.86
CA GLU A 308 -4.58 -21.45 5.87
C GLU A 308 -4.37 -21.98 4.44
N HIS A 309 -3.50 -22.98 4.30
CA HIS A 309 -3.27 -23.69 3.04
C HIS A 309 -4.57 -24.09 2.36
N TYR A 310 -4.81 -23.62 1.13
CA TYR A 310 -6.07 -23.81 0.41
C TYR A 310 -6.54 -25.26 0.37
N GLY A 311 -5.66 -26.18 -0.07
CA GLY A 311 -6.00 -27.60 -0.16
C GLY A 311 -6.29 -28.25 1.21
N SER A 312 -5.63 -27.79 2.29
CA SER A 312 -5.88 -28.25 3.65
C SER A 312 -7.23 -27.78 4.17
N SER A 313 -7.58 -26.52 3.93
CA SER A 313 -8.88 -25.95 4.27
C SER A 313 -10.02 -26.67 3.55
N LYS A 314 -9.84 -26.96 2.27
CA LYS A 314 -10.81 -27.77 1.49
C LYS A 314 -10.99 -29.16 2.06
N ALA A 315 -9.89 -29.88 2.33
CA ALA A 315 -9.92 -31.24 2.83
C ALA A 315 -10.65 -31.36 4.19
N ARG A 316 -10.67 -30.28 4.98
CA ARG A 316 -11.38 -30.21 6.26
C ARG A 316 -12.78 -29.59 6.17
N ASN A 317 -13.24 -29.24 4.99
CA ASN A 317 -14.48 -28.49 4.74
C ASN A 317 -14.52 -27.10 5.44
N ALA A 318 -13.35 -26.51 5.70
CA ALA A 318 -13.24 -25.18 6.32
C ALA A 318 -13.29 -24.03 5.31
N TRP A 319 -13.02 -24.30 4.02
CA TRP A 319 -13.03 -23.29 2.99
C TRP A 319 -14.46 -22.76 2.69
N GLY A 320 -15.46 -23.64 2.64
CA GLY A 320 -16.82 -23.30 2.23
C GLY A 320 -16.84 -22.75 0.80
N ASP A 321 -17.39 -21.57 0.61
CA ASP A 321 -17.41 -20.80 -0.63
C ASP A 321 -16.33 -19.67 -0.64
N GLY A 322 -15.45 -19.63 0.35
CA GLY A 322 -14.45 -18.59 0.52
C GLY A 322 -14.97 -17.23 0.99
N SER A 323 -16.28 -17.08 1.24
CA SER A 323 -16.90 -15.80 1.66
C SER A 323 -16.28 -15.23 2.93
N LEU A 324 -15.79 -16.12 3.82
CA LEU A 324 -15.09 -15.72 5.04
C LEU A 324 -13.80 -14.99 4.74
N LEU A 325 -13.07 -15.38 3.69
CA LEU A 325 -11.84 -14.68 3.29
C LEU A 325 -12.13 -13.25 2.84
N LEU A 326 -13.19 -13.04 2.05
CA LEU A 326 -13.63 -11.69 1.68
C LEU A 326 -14.07 -10.90 2.92
N LYS A 327 -14.82 -11.54 3.82
CA LYS A 327 -15.23 -10.91 5.08
C LYS A 327 -14.01 -10.48 5.91
N ALA A 328 -12.99 -11.33 5.99
CA ALA A 328 -11.75 -10.99 6.68
C ALA A 328 -11.04 -9.78 6.04
N VAL A 329 -10.95 -9.73 4.71
CA VAL A 329 -10.40 -8.56 3.99
C VAL A 329 -11.11 -7.28 4.40
N GLU A 330 -12.46 -7.30 4.48
CA GLU A 330 -13.26 -6.13 4.89
C GLU A 330 -13.05 -5.76 6.37
N GLU A 331 -13.13 -6.72 7.27
CA GLU A 331 -13.09 -6.46 8.72
C GLU A 331 -11.69 -6.09 9.22
N TYR A 332 -10.63 -6.64 8.63
CA TYR A 332 -9.25 -6.30 8.97
C TYR A 332 -8.72 -5.05 8.24
N HIS A 333 -9.48 -4.49 7.30
CA HIS A 333 -8.96 -3.46 6.40
C HIS A 333 -7.65 -3.89 5.73
N ALA A 334 -7.65 -5.12 5.21
CA ALA A 334 -6.44 -5.78 4.75
C ALA A 334 -5.82 -5.10 3.54
N SER A 335 -4.50 -4.95 3.57
CA SER A 335 -3.71 -4.48 2.44
C SER A 335 -3.09 -5.62 1.66
N TYR A 336 -2.64 -6.66 2.35
CA TYR A 336 -2.07 -7.85 1.74
C TYR A 336 -2.88 -9.08 2.13
N LEU A 337 -2.98 -10.02 1.19
CA LEU A 337 -3.63 -11.31 1.42
C LEU A 337 -2.75 -12.42 0.86
N SER A 338 -2.44 -13.44 1.65
CA SER A 338 -1.58 -14.52 1.21
C SER A 338 -2.25 -15.46 0.21
N ILE A 339 -1.43 -16.05 -0.65
CA ILE A 339 -1.70 -17.29 -1.37
C ILE A 339 -0.79 -18.33 -0.74
N HIS A 340 -1.35 -19.17 0.12
CA HIS A 340 -0.57 -20.14 0.87
C HIS A 340 -0.83 -21.54 0.31
N TRP A 341 0.09 -22.03 -0.53
CA TRP A 341 0.00 -23.27 -1.27
C TRP A 341 -1.21 -23.34 -2.24
N TRP A 342 -1.14 -24.24 -3.17
CA TRP A 342 -2.15 -24.49 -4.21
C TRP A 342 -2.63 -23.23 -4.96
N PRO A 343 -1.71 -22.34 -5.42
CA PRO A 343 -2.13 -21.09 -6.05
C PRO A 343 -2.95 -21.31 -7.32
N ARG A 344 -2.66 -22.36 -8.08
CA ARG A 344 -3.36 -22.67 -9.32
C ARG A 344 -4.77 -23.19 -9.08
N GLU A 345 -4.92 -24.08 -8.11
CA GLU A 345 -6.23 -24.58 -7.70
C GLU A 345 -7.08 -23.47 -7.10
N LEU A 346 -6.48 -22.64 -6.23
CA LEU A 346 -7.16 -21.47 -5.67
C LEU A 346 -7.72 -20.57 -6.78
N LEU A 347 -6.90 -20.21 -7.77
CA LEU A 347 -7.30 -19.36 -8.87
C LEU A 347 -8.41 -20.00 -9.71
N ASN A 348 -8.20 -21.25 -10.15
CA ASN A 348 -9.10 -21.93 -11.08
C ASN A 348 -10.49 -22.19 -10.47
N GLU A 349 -10.53 -22.47 -9.18
CA GLU A 349 -11.78 -22.81 -8.48
C GLU A 349 -12.50 -21.59 -7.89
N ASN A 350 -11.82 -20.45 -7.71
CA ASN A 350 -12.34 -19.28 -7.00
C ASN A 350 -12.12 -17.95 -7.76
N LEU A 351 -12.08 -17.98 -9.08
CA LEU A 351 -11.78 -16.78 -9.88
C LEU A 351 -12.70 -15.60 -9.55
N ASP A 352 -14.00 -15.83 -9.39
CA ASP A 352 -14.96 -14.78 -9.04
C ASP A 352 -14.70 -14.20 -7.66
N LEU A 353 -14.30 -15.03 -6.68
CA LEU A 353 -13.90 -14.58 -5.35
C LEU A 353 -12.62 -13.72 -5.43
N VAL A 354 -11.63 -14.15 -6.21
CA VAL A 354 -10.40 -13.39 -6.45
C VAL A 354 -10.71 -12.02 -7.04
N HIS A 355 -11.60 -11.94 -8.02
CA HIS A 355 -12.03 -10.64 -8.58
C HIS A 355 -12.77 -9.76 -7.57
N ARG A 356 -13.64 -10.34 -6.74
CA ARG A 356 -14.32 -9.60 -5.67
C ARG A 356 -13.33 -9.06 -4.64
N ILE A 357 -12.37 -9.87 -4.22
CA ILE A 357 -11.31 -9.48 -3.29
C ILE A 357 -10.46 -8.36 -3.90
N ASN A 358 -10.06 -8.46 -5.18
CA ASN A 358 -9.25 -7.43 -5.86
C ASN A 358 -9.93 -6.05 -5.94
N ARG A 359 -11.25 -5.99 -5.86
CA ARG A 359 -11.98 -4.71 -5.79
C ARG A 359 -11.92 -4.07 -4.41
N ARG A 360 -11.52 -4.82 -3.40
CA ARG A 360 -11.54 -4.38 -2.00
C ARG A 360 -10.17 -4.31 -1.34
N LEU A 361 -9.31 -5.29 -1.62
CA LEU A 361 -8.00 -5.44 -0.98
C LEU A 361 -7.14 -4.19 -1.16
N GLY A 362 -6.61 -3.65 -0.05
CA GLY A 362 -5.82 -2.45 -0.03
C GLY A 362 -6.64 -1.20 -0.35
N TYR A 363 -6.10 -0.31 -1.17
CA TYR A 363 -6.77 0.92 -1.61
C TYR A 363 -7.14 0.85 -3.08
N ARG A 364 -8.26 1.53 -3.42
CA ARG A 364 -8.76 1.62 -4.80
C ARG A 364 -9.19 3.05 -5.08
N LEU A 365 -8.27 3.86 -5.59
CA LEU A 365 -8.51 5.26 -5.87
C LEU A 365 -9.40 5.40 -7.11
N GLN A 366 -10.56 5.99 -6.96
CA GLN A 366 -11.52 6.24 -8.02
C GLN A 366 -11.63 7.73 -8.30
N LEU A 367 -11.29 8.13 -9.50
CA LEU A 367 -11.62 9.45 -10.01
C LEU A 367 -13.09 9.46 -10.39
N ARG A 368 -13.88 10.29 -9.71
CA ARG A 368 -15.34 10.43 -9.97
C ARG A 368 -15.63 11.51 -11.00
N GLU A 369 -14.84 12.58 -10.95
CA GLU A 369 -14.95 13.72 -11.85
C GLU A 369 -13.61 14.45 -11.97
N LEU A 370 -13.31 14.90 -13.16
CA LEU A 370 -12.24 15.84 -13.43
C LEU A 370 -12.77 16.90 -14.40
N ALA A 371 -12.62 18.18 -14.05
CA ALA A 371 -13.08 19.29 -14.87
C ALA A 371 -11.98 20.35 -15.03
N TRP A 372 -11.79 20.83 -16.26
CA TRP A 372 -10.80 21.83 -16.62
C TRP A 372 -11.32 22.73 -17.75
N PRO A 373 -10.79 23.98 -17.94
CA PRO A 373 -11.16 24.81 -19.05
C PRO A 373 -10.78 24.19 -20.40
N ALA A 374 -11.69 24.26 -21.40
CA ALA A 374 -11.41 23.79 -22.75
C ALA A 374 -10.23 24.52 -23.39
N GLU A 375 -10.08 25.81 -23.03
CA GLU A 375 -9.04 26.70 -23.54
C GLU A 375 -8.34 27.41 -22.36
N VAL A 376 -7.02 27.45 -22.38
CA VAL A 376 -6.21 28.17 -21.40
C VAL A 376 -5.11 28.97 -22.09
N GLN A 377 -4.81 30.13 -21.55
CA GLN A 377 -3.76 30.99 -22.08
C GLN A 377 -2.41 30.61 -21.44
N ILE A 378 -1.38 30.44 -22.26
CA ILE A 378 -0.02 30.15 -21.77
C ILE A 378 0.40 31.29 -20.82
N GLY A 379 0.94 30.93 -19.65
CA GLY A 379 1.37 31.86 -18.62
C GLY A 379 0.26 32.38 -17.69
N LYS A 380 -1.01 32.09 -17.97
CA LYS A 380 -2.13 32.48 -17.07
C LYS A 380 -2.58 31.35 -16.17
N PRO A 381 -2.98 31.66 -14.94
CA PRO A 381 -3.56 30.67 -14.04
C PRO A 381 -4.95 30.23 -14.50
N PHE A 382 -5.25 28.94 -14.29
CA PHE A 382 -6.59 28.37 -14.52
C PHE A 382 -6.91 27.34 -13.44
N GLN A 383 -8.18 27.12 -13.18
CA GLN A 383 -8.65 26.20 -12.16
C GLN A 383 -9.00 24.84 -12.73
N VAL A 384 -8.66 23.81 -11.99
CA VAL A 384 -9.05 22.41 -12.24
C VAL A 384 -9.75 21.88 -11.00
N ARG A 385 -10.88 21.20 -11.22
CA ARG A 385 -11.65 20.51 -10.16
C ARG A 385 -11.46 19.02 -10.32
N ALA A 386 -11.29 18.33 -9.21
CA ALA A 386 -11.27 16.88 -9.18
C ALA A 386 -12.08 16.37 -8.00
N ASN A 387 -12.71 15.21 -8.19
CA ASN A 387 -13.45 14.52 -7.14
C ASN A 387 -12.96 13.07 -7.08
N TRP A 388 -12.39 12.69 -5.94
CA TRP A 388 -11.79 11.39 -5.71
C TRP A 388 -12.43 10.64 -4.56
N ALA A 389 -12.40 9.31 -4.64
CA ALA A 389 -12.84 8.43 -3.56
C ALA A 389 -11.88 7.24 -3.45
N ASN A 390 -11.89 6.56 -2.31
CA ASN A 390 -11.18 5.32 -2.09
C ASN A 390 -12.19 4.20 -1.82
N ALA A 391 -12.40 3.32 -2.81
CA ALA A 391 -13.30 2.18 -2.74
C ALA A 391 -12.62 0.90 -2.23
N GLY A 392 -11.37 0.96 -1.80
CA GLY A 392 -10.68 -0.12 -1.09
C GLY A 392 -11.05 -0.17 0.38
N VAL A 393 -10.45 -1.12 1.10
CA VAL A 393 -10.68 -1.28 2.55
C VAL A 393 -9.63 -0.56 3.40
N ALA A 394 -8.51 -0.16 2.81
CA ALA A 394 -7.36 0.44 3.51
C ALA A 394 -7.02 1.83 2.97
N PRO A 395 -6.32 2.68 3.73
CA PRO A 395 -5.75 3.94 3.24
C PRO A 395 -4.73 3.72 2.12
N CYS A 396 -4.54 4.75 1.28
CA CYS A 396 -3.41 4.79 0.35
C CYS A 396 -2.12 5.14 1.11
N TYR A 397 -1.48 4.17 1.76
CA TYR A 397 -0.31 4.41 2.62
C TYR A 397 0.87 5.09 1.92
N PRO A 398 1.20 4.78 0.65
CA PRO A 398 2.27 5.50 -0.03
C PRO A 398 1.92 6.96 -0.28
N GLY A 399 0.62 7.30 -0.24
CA GLY A 399 0.15 8.62 -0.62
C GLY A 399 0.33 8.88 -2.11
N GLY A 400 0.28 10.15 -2.48
CA GLY A 400 0.51 10.60 -3.84
C GLY A 400 -0.33 11.80 -4.20
N PHE A 401 0.06 12.45 -5.29
CA PHE A 401 -0.54 13.68 -5.79
C PHE A 401 -1.13 13.44 -7.17
N MET A 402 -2.29 14.03 -7.44
CA MET A 402 -2.84 14.05 -8.78
C MET A 402 -1.94 14.91 -9.68
N ALA A 403 -1.67 14.41 -10.87
CA ALA A 403 -1.00 15.19 -11.90
C ALA A 403 -1.78 15.16 -13.21
N LEU A 404 -1.82 16.31 -13.91
CA LEU A 404 -2.23 16.40 -15.30
C LEU A 404 -0.98 16.47 -16.17
N THR A 405 -0.90 15.58 -17.15
CA THR A 405 0.16 15.57 -18.15
C THR A 405 -0.43 15.98 -19.49
N LEU A 406 0.11 17.04 -20.10
CA LEU A 406 -0.25 17.45 -21.44
C LEU A 406 0.71 16.80 -22.44
N LYS A 407 0.18 16.14 -23.46
CA LYS A 407 0.95 15.50 -24.53
C LYS A 407 0.58 16.08 -25.90
N ASP A 408 1.58 16.21 -26.75
CA ASP A 408 1.40 16.61 -28.15
C ASP A 408 0.88 15.46 -29.03
N ALA A 409 0.66 15.71 -30.29
CA ALA A 409 0.18 14.74 -31.28
C ALA A 409 1.16 13.57 -31.55
N LYS A 410 2.39 13.65 -31.02
CA LYS A 410 3.43 12.62 -31.13
C LYS A 410 3.68 11.88 -29.80
N ASP A 411 2.74 12.03 -28.85
CA ASP A 411 2.88 11.51 -27.48
C ASP A 411 4.02 12.13 -26.65
N GLY A 412 4.62 13.23 -27.12
CA GLY A 412 5.62 13.99 -26.40
C GLY A 412 5.02 14.72 -25.19
N ILE A 413 5.63 14.58 -24.00
CA ILE A 413 5.22 15.32 -22.80
C ILE A 413 5.60 16.78 -22.97
N VAL A 414 4.61 17.67 -22.91
CA VAL A 414 4.75 19.12 -23.06
C VAL A 414 4.69 19.83 -21.71
N SER A 415 3.85 19.36 -20.79
CA SER A 415 3.72 19.91 -19.45
C SER A 415 3.25 18.86 -18.46
N VAL A 416 3.72 18.95 -17.21
CA VAL A 416 3.25 18.17 -16.08
C VAL A 416 2.84 19.13 -14.97
N LEU A 417 1.59 19.06 -14.54
CA LEU A 417 0.97 19.95 -13.57
C LEU A 417 0.53 19.13 -12.37
N VAL A 418 1.15 19.34 -11.20
CA VAL A 418 0.92 18.54 -9.99
C VAL A 418 0.08 19.31 -8.99
N ALA A 419 -1.01 18.69 -8.52
CA ALA A 419 -1.88 19.23 -7.47
C ALA A 419 -1.31 18.86 -6.10
N GLU A 420 -0.45 19.72 -5.55
CA GLU A 420 0.21 19.46 -4.26
C GLU A 420 -0.67 19.74 -3.04
N ASP A 421 -1.85 20.32 -3.25
CA ASP A 421 -2.77 20.72 -2.19
C ASP A 421 -3.56 19.54 -1.58
N PHE A 422 -3.51 18.38 -2.22
CA PHE A 422 -4.28 17.22 -1.81
C PHE A 422 -3.46 15.93 -1.94
N ASP A 423 -3.21 15.26 -0.81
CA ASP A 423 -2.56 13.94 -0.77
C ASP A 423 -3.63 12.82 -0.75
N MET A 424 -3.47 11.81 -1.59
CA MET A 424 -4.39 10.66 -1.67
C MET A 424 -4.48 9.84 -0.37
N ARG A 425 -3.52 9.99 0.58
CA ARG A 425 -3.62 9.44 1.94
C ARG A 425 -4.84 9.94 2.71
N ASP A 426 -5.30 11.14 2.38
CA ASP A 426 -6.44 11.77 3.06
C ASP A 426 -7.80 11.20 2.64
N LEU A 427 -7.84 10.35 1.61
CA LEU A 427 -9.05 9.65 1.19
C LEU A 427 -9.36 8.49 2.15
N LYS A 428 -10.48 8.61 2.83
CA LYS A 428 -10.96 7.53 3.70
C LYS A 428 -11.46 6.35 2.87
N PRO A 429 -11.08 5.11 3.24
CA PRO A 429 -11.66 3.94 2.63
C PRO A 429 -13.17 3.87 2.92
N GLY A 430 -13.92 3.24 2.02
CA GLY A 430 -15.36 3.12 2.18
C GLY A 430 -15.97 1.97 1.39
N PRO A 431 -17.30 1.80 1.48
CA PRO A 431 -17.99 0.74 0.78
C PRO A 431 -17.84 0.87 -0.75
N PRO A 432 -17.86 -0.25 -1.50
CA PRO A 432 -17.55 -0.23 -2.94
C PRO A 432 -18.51 0.64 -3.75
N ASP A 433 -19.78 0.65 -3.36
CA ASP A 433 -20.84 1.34 -4.12
C ASP A 433 -20.94 2.84 -3.80
N ALA A 434 -20.53 3.26 -2.60
CA ALA A 434 -20.65 4.63 -2.13
C ALA A 434 -19.49 5.04 -1.20
N PRO A 435 -18.22 4.96 -1.67
CA PRO A 435 -17.11 5.40 -0.86
C PRO A 435 -17.17 6.92 -0.65
N PRO A 436 -16.74 7.42 0.53
CA PRO A 436 -16.68 8.85 0.78
C PRO A 436 -15.85 9.56 -0.28
N ALA A 437 -16.47 10.47 -1.02
CA ALA A 437 -15.82 11.24 -2.05
C ALA A 437 -15.34 12.59 -1.51
N ARG A 438 -14.21 13.06 -2.03
CA ARG A 438 -13.63 14.36 -1.71
C ARG A 438 -13.34 15.14 -2.97
N ALA A 439 -14.04 16.28 -3.11
CA ALA A 439 -13.78 17.25 -4.16
C ALA A 439 -12.72 18.27 -3.69
N PHE A 440 -11.87 18.68 -4.61
CA PHE A 440 -10.95 19.79 -4.40
C PHE A 440 -10.77 20.60 -5.70
N GLU A 441 -10.32 21.82 -5.56
CA GLU A 441 -9.90 22.68 -6.65
C GLU A 441 -8.43 23.00 -6.49
N THR A 442 -7.71 23.03 -7.62
CA THR A 442 -6.32 23.45 -7.67
C THR A 442 -6.12 24.43 -8.81
N THR A 443 -5.15 25.32 -8.66
CA THR A 443 -4.83 26.32 -9.69
C THR A 443 -3.54 25.94 -10.37
N PHE A 444 -3.59 25.79 -11.69
CA PHE A 444 -2.43 25.52 -12.54
C PHE A 444 -2.08 26.69 -13.43
N SER A 445 -0.87 26.68 -13.94
CA SER A 445 -0.41 27.55 -15.03
C SER A 445 0.50 26.76 -15.95
N VAL A 446 0.23 26.80 -17.26
CA VAL A 446 1.14 26.21 -18.24
C VAL A 446 2.22 27.23 -18.56
N GLY A 447 3.43 26.97 -18.06
CA GLY A 447 4.59 27.78 -18.32
C GLY A 447 5.10 27.64 -19.77
N ARG A 448 5.75 28.67 -20.29
CA ARG A 448 6.40 28.60 -21.57
C ARG A 448 7.74 27.88 -21.47
N ILE A 449 7.81 26.71 -22.06
CA ILE A 449 9.05 25.93 -22.19
C ILE A 449 9.38 25.88 -23.66
N ALA A 450 10.14 26.88 -24.15
CA ALA A 450 10.52 26.95 -25.56
C ALA A 450 11.57 25.87 -25.90
N PRO A 451 11.45 25.16 -27.04
CA PRO A 451 10.42 25.32 -28.08
C PRO A 451 9.18 24.42 -27.87
N VAL A 452 9.05 23.74 -26.72
CA VAL A 452 8.11 22.64 -26.51
C VAL A 452 6.66 23.14 -26.35
N THR A 453 6.44 24.19 -25.53
CA THR A 453 5.09 24.73 -25.30
C THR A 453 4.73 25.73 -26.37
N ALA A 454 3.80 25.39 -27.23
CA ALA A 454 3.28 26.24 -28.30
C ALA A 454 1.75 26.32 -28.23
N PRO A 455 1.12 27.36 -28.80
CA PRO A 455 -0.33 27.36 -28.98
C PRO A 455 -0.77 26.16 -29.83
N GLY A 456 -1.86 25.51 -29.46
CA GLY A 456 -2.35 24.31 -30.14
C GLY A 456 -3.19 23.42 -29.24
N GLU A 457 -3.61 22.29 -29.79
CA GLU A 457 -4.41 21.29 -29.09
C GLU A 457 -3.51 20.19 -28.50
N TYR A 458 -3.77 19.83 -27.27
CA TYR A 458 -3.02 18.84 -26.50
C TYR A 458 -3.94 17.83 -25.85
N SER A 459 -3.50 16.58 -25.76
CA SER A 459 -4.17 15.53 -24.98
C SER A 459 -3.89 15.70 -23.48
N VAL A 460 -4.93 15.59 -22.68
CA VAL A 460 -4.86 15.64 -21.21
C VAL A 460 -4.85 14.24 -20.66
N PHE A 461 -3.84 13.90 -19.86
CA PHE A 461 -3.75 12.65 -19.11
C PHE A 461 -3.77 12.94 -17.61
N VAL A 462 -4.46 12.12 -16.84
CA VAL A 462 -4.46 12.14 -15.38
C VAL A 462 -3.63 10.99 -14.84
N SER A 463 -2.91 11.23 -13.76
CA SER A 463 -2.14 10.22 -13.02
C SER A 463 -2.11 10.54 -11.54
N VAL A 464 -1.68 9.56 -10.73
CA VAL A 464 -1.36 9.75 -9.32
C VAL A 464 0.05 9.20 -9.05
N GLY A 465 0.86 9.98 -8.35
CA GLY A 465 2.23 9.58 -8.08
C GLY A 465 3.00 10.56 -7.20
N HIS A 466 4.29 10.67 -7.49
CA HIS A 466 5.21 11.50 -6.71
C HIS A 466 4.96 13.00 -6.93
N ARG A 467 5.52 13.83 -6.06
CA ARG A 467 5.40 15.28 -6.09
C ARG A 467 6.02 15.93 -7.34
N ASP A 468 6.88 15.22 -8.04
CA ASP A 468 7.46 15.66 -9.32
C ASP A 468 6.60 15.27 -10.54
N GLY A 469 5.43 14.65 -10.30
CA GLY A 469 4.51 14.19 -11.34
C GLY A 469 4.86 12.83 -11.94
N THR A 470 5.87 12.13 -11.43
CA THR A 470 6.17 10.74 -11.82
C THR A 470 5.05 9.81 -11.33
N PRO A 471 4.32 9.13 -12.23
CA PRO A 471 3.24 8.23 -11.84
C PRO A 471 3.76 7.04 -11.04
N ASN A 472 3.07 6.69 -9.95
CA ASN A 472 3.42 5.54 -9.12
C ASN A 472 2.22 4.61 -8.86
N ILE A 473 1.01 5.15 -8.88
CA ILE A 473 -0.24 4.45 -8.56
C ILE A 473 -0.97 4.08 -9.85
N ALA A 474 -1.28 2.81 -10.03
CA ALA A 474 -2.20 2.35 -11.06
C ALA A 474 -3.64 2.68 -10.65
N LEU A 475 -4.43 3.21 -11.56
CA LEU A 475 -5.82 3.60 -11.36
C LEU A 475 -6.74 2.65 -12.13
N PRO A 476 -7.97 2.41 -11.65
CA PRO A 476 -8.94 1.59 -12.35
C PRO A 476 -9.63 2.38 -13.49
N LEU A 477 -8.84 2.96 -14.38
CA LEU A 477 -9.28 3.83 -15.45
C LEU A 477 -8.91 3.27 -16.83
N PRO A 478 -9.73 3.49 -17.86
CA PRO A 478 -9.35 3.18 -19.23
C PRO A 478 -8.30 4.17 -19.78
N GLY A 479 -7.67 3.82 -20.90
CA GLY A 479 -6.80 4.74 -21.63
C GLY A 479 -5.41 4.93 -21.01
N ASN A 480 -4.88 3.90 -20.34
CA ASN A 480 -3.50 3.88 -19.83
C ASN A 480 -2.49 3.92 -20.98
N ASP A 481 -1.54 4.85 -20.91
CA ASP A 481 -0.44 5.01 -21.88
C ASP A 481 0.71 3.99 -21.69
N GLY A 482 0.56 3.03 -20.77
CA GLY A 482 1.62 2.08 -20.37
C GLY A 482 2.54 2.63 -19.27
N GLN A 483 2.38 3.88 -18.84
CA GLN A 483 3.16 4.52 -17.79
C GLN A 483 2.27 5.08 -16.65
N LYS A 484 1.08 4.49 -16.45
CA LYS A 484 0.09 4.90 -15.44
C LYS A 484 -0.41 6.34 -15.61
N ARG A 485 -0.43 6.85 -16.84
CA ARG A 485 -1.15 8.07 -17.22
C ARG A 485 -2.38 7.67 -18.01
N TYR A 486 -3.53 8.25 -17.68
CA TYR A 486 -4.83 7.83 -18.22
C TYR A 486 -5.44 8.98 -19.00
N HIS A 487 -5.77 8.75 -20.27
CA HIS A 487 -6.31 9.78 -21.15
C HIS A 487 -7.68 10.27 -20.63
N ALA A 488 -7.78 11.59 -20.41
CA ALA A 488 -9.00 12.24 -19.90
C ALA A 488 -9.73 13.09 -20.95
N GLY A 489 -9.01 13.64 -21.94
CA GLY A 489 -9.59 14.51 -22.95
C GLY A 489 -8.55 15.41 -23.61
N ARG A 490 -8.97 16.62 -23.99
CA ARG A 490 -8.13 17.59 -24.69
C ARG A 490 -8.22 18.98 -24.06
N ILE A 491 -7.22 19.80 -24.35
CA ILE A 491 -7.14 21.21 -23.96
C ILE A 491 -6.48 22.01 -25.08
N SER A 492 -6.98 23.22 -25.33
CA SER A 492 -6.35 24.16 -26.27
C SER A 492 -5.49 25.16 -25.50
N LEU A 493 -4.21 25.25 -25.85
CA LEU A 493 -3.31 26.29 -25.36
C LEU A 493 -3.37 27.48 -26.30
N LEU A 494 -3.75 28.63 -25.76
CA LEU A 494 -3.81 29.91 -26.51
C LEU A 494 -2.49 30.66 -26.33
N LYS A 495 -2.16 31.49 -27.31
CA LYS A 495 -0.98 32.33 -27.27
C LYS A 495 -0.99 33.26 -26.08
N GLU A 496 0.19 33.47 -25.48
CA GLU A 496 0.42 34.54 -24.51
C GLU A 496 -0.02 35.89 -25.08
N SER A 497 -0.82 36.65 -24.32
CA SER A 497 -1.32 37.97 -24.72
C SER A 497 -0.24 39.04 -24.66
#